data_cf2aa8c9684017543eddf2995e2087f5
#
_entry.id   cf2aa8c9684017543eddf2995e2087f5
#
_cell.length_a   1.000
_cell.length_b   1.000
_cell.length_c   1.000
_cell.angle_alpha   90.00
_cell.angle_beta   90.00
_cell.angle_gamma   90.00
#
_symmetry.space_group_name_H-M   'P 1'
#
loop_
_entity.id
_entity.type
_entity.pdbx_description
1 polymer ?
#
loop_
_entity_poly.entity_id
_entity_poly.type
_entity_poly.pdbx_seq_one_letter_code
_entity_poly.pdbx_strand_id
1 'polypeptide(L)'
;DRYASRGLGDVYKRQDTINAIKVMEVRGAPLIGATAAYGMVLAIIENNDQSFLKKSAENLISSRPTAINLKWAVDRMMNKLSGVNSDKILEIALNEAKDICEEDVKFCENIGLNGLKIIEEIYNKKKDTVNILTHCNAGWLATINWGTATSPIYHAHKKGIPVHVWADETRPRNQGANLTSYELNEEGINNTIIADNTGGILMQRGEVDMCIVG
;
A
#
# COMPACT_ATOMS: atom_id res chain seq x y z
N ASP A 1 -2.67 -3.36 -18.14
CA ASP A 1 -2.19 -2.23 -17.32
C ASP A 1 -3.05 -2.09 -16.07
N ARG A 2 -2.80 -2.96 -15.07
CA ARG A 2 -3.58 -3.00 -13.81
C ARG A 2 -3.39 -1.76 -12.93
N TYR A 3 -2.41 -0.94 -13.22
CA TYR A 3 -1.96 0.15 -12.33
C TYR A 3 -2.41 1.54 -12.78
N ALA A 4 -2.70 1.74 -14.06
CA ALA A 4 -3.06 3.04 -14.59
C ALA A 4 -4.52 3.47 -14.31
N SER A 5 -5.39 2.54 -13.90
CA SER A 5 -6.83 2.81 -13.80
C SER A 5 -7.35 3.10 -12.38
N ARG A 6 -6.48 3.17 -11.35
CA ARG A 6 -6.93 3.22 -9.96
C ARG A 6 -6.52 4.50 -9.24
N GLY A 7 -7.16 5.58 -9.57
CA GLY A 7 -7.11 6.83 -8.79
C GLY A 7 -6.03 7.84 -9.20
N LEU A 8 -5.00 7.45 -9.95
CA LEU A 8 -4.00 8.39 -10.47
C LEU A 8 -4.33 8.92 -11.87
N GLY A 9 -5.25 8.26 -12.60
CA GLY A 9 -5.65 8.69 -13.94
C GLY A 9 -6.39 10.03 -13.99
N ASP A 10 -6.95 10.47 -12.87
CA ASP A 10 -7.75 11.71 -12.79
C ASP A 10 -7.01 12.86 -12.09
N VAL A 11 -5.74 12.66 -11.69
CA VAL A 11 -4.95 13.68 -10.99
C VAL A 11 -4.14 14.49 -12.02
N TYR A 12 -4.66 15.64 -12.41
CA TYR A 12 -4.02 16.52 -13.39
C TYR A 12 -3.22 17.66 -12.78
N LYS A 13 -3.44 17.97 -11.50
CA LYS A 13 -2.82 19.08 -10.80
C LYS A 13 -2.36 18.67 -9.40
N ARG A 14 -1.34 19.34 -8.90
CA ARG A 14 -0.88 19.17 -7.51
C ARG A 14 -2.02 19.26 -6.49
N GLN A 15 -2.98 20.15 -6.68
CA GLN A 15 -4.12 20.32 -5.77
C GLN A 15 -5.03 19.09 -5.74
N ASP A 16 -5.20 18.41 -6.87
CA ASP A 16 -6.01 17.20 -6.96
C ASP A 16 -5.33 16.05 -6.16
N THR A 17 -4.00 15.97 -6.23
CA THR A 17 -3.20 15.03 -5.40
C THR A 17 -3.43 15.29 -3.91
N ILE A 18 -3.37 16.54 -3.47
CA ILE A 18 -3.62 16.92 -2.07
C ILE A 18 -5.03 16.52 -1.66
N ASN A 19 -6.02 16.79 -2.50
CA ASN A 19 -7.42 16.44 -2.24
C ASN A 19 -7.62 14.93 -2.17
N ALA A 20 -7.10 14.16 -3.12
CA ALA A 20 -7.19 12.70 -3.16
C ALA A 20 -6.63 12.05 -1.88
N ILE A 21 -5.50 12.55 -1.39
CA ILE A 21 -4.92 12.10 -0.11
C ILE A 21 -5.80 12.51 1.07
N LYS A 22 -6.30 13.76 1.10
CA LYS A 22 -7.09 14.31 2.19
C LYS A 22 -8.44 13.62 2.36
N VAL A 23 -9.16 13.38 1.26
CA VAL A 23 -10.49 12.74 1.28
C VAL A 23 -10.41 11.21 1.24
N MET A 24 -9.20 10.66 1.18
CA MET A 24 -8.93 9.22 1.18
C MET A 24 -9.41 8.49 -0.09
N GLU A 25 -9.44 9.13 -1.24
CA GLU A 25 -9.49 8.47 -2.55
C GLU A 25 -8.21 7.62 -2.73
N VAL A 26 -7.08 8.14 -2.24
CA VAL A 26 -5.83 7.40 -2.08
C VAL A 26 -5.62 7.13 -0.58
N ARG A 27 -5.42 5.86 -0.24
CA ARG A 27 -5.20 5.40 1.13
C ARG A 27 -4.16 4.29 1.18
N GLY A 28 -3.62 3.99 2.36
CA GLY A 28 -2.51 3.06 2.55
C GLY A 28 -1.17 3.81 2.56
N ALA A 29 -0.32 3.49 3.55
CA ALA A 29 0.89 4.26 3.79
C ALA A 29 1.83 4.32 2.58
N PRO A 30 2.17 3.21 1.88
CA PRO A 30 3.03 3.26 0.71
C PRO A 30 2.40 4.01 -0.46
N LEU A 31 1.12 3.76 -0.76
CA LEU A 31 0.44 4.41 -1.88
C LEU A 31 0.33 5.93 -1.66
N ILE A 32 0.08 6.39 -0.43
CA ILE A 32 0.08 7.81 -0.10
C ILE A 32 1.47 8.42 -0.34
N GLY A 33 2.54 7.71 0.04
CA GLY A 33 3.92 8.16 -0.19
C GLY A 33 4.23 8.32 -1.68
N ALA A 34 3.92 7.31 -2.49
CA ALA A 34 4.09 7.34 -3.94
C ALA A 34 3.27 8.47 -4.58
N THR A 35 1.99 8.62 -4.17
CA THR A 35 1.11 9.69 -4.63
C THR A 35 1.69 11.07 -4.31
N ALA A 36 2.27 11.26 -3.12
CA ALA A 36 2.90 12.51 -2.74
C ALA A 36 4.17 12.80 -3.55
N ALA A 37 4.96 11.78 -3.89
CA ALA A 37 6.13 11.95 -4.77
C ALA A 37 5.70 12.48 -6.14
N TYR A 38 4.65 11.91 -6.76
CA TYR A 38 4.09 12.46 -8.00
C TYR A 38 3.44 13.82 -7.79
N GLY A 39 2.87 14.12 -6.63
CA GLY A 39 2.40 15.45 -6.27
C GLY A 39 3.52 16.50 -6.32
N MET A 40 4.75 16.14 -5.93
CA MET A 40 5.92 17.01 -6.09
C MET A 40 6.35 17.17 -7.55
N VAL A 41 6.24 16.12 -8.37
CA VAL A 41 6.46 16.22 -9.83
C VAL A 41 5.48 17.20 -10.46
N LEU A 42 4.19 17.11 -10.11
CA LEU A 42 3.16 18.06 -10.59
C LEU A 42 3.42 19.48 -10.11
N ALA A 43 3.94 19.65 -8.89
CA ALA A 43 4.34 20.97 -8.40
C ALA A 43 5.45 21.59 -9.26
N ILE A 44 6.44 20.81 -9.69
CA ILE A 44 7.52 21.26 -10.56
C ILE A 44 7.00 21.67 -11.95
N ILE A 45 6.05 20.90 -12.49
CA ILE A 45 5.40 21.23 -13.76
C ILE A 45 4.61 22.56 -13.66
N GLU A 46 3.96 22.79 -12.51
CA GLU A 46 3.22 24.02 -12.25
C GLU A 46 4.16 25.24 -12.10
N ASN A 47 5.19 25.10 -11.26
CA ASN A 47 6.22 26.12 -11.05
C ASN A 47 7.45 25.48 -10.36
N ASN A 48 8.63 25.62 -10.96
CA ASN A 48 9.88 25.06 -10.45
C ASN A 48 10.65 25.99 -9.49
N ASP A 49 10.08 27.13 -9.08
CA ASP A 49 10.69 28.02 -8.10
C ASP A 49 10.80 27.33 -6.73
N GLN A 50 11.96 27.47 -6.08
CA GLN A 50 12.26 26.79 -4.80
C GLN A 50 11.29 27.18 -3.68
N SER A 51 10.86 28.43 -3.63
CA SER A 51 9.90 28.89 -2.62
C SER A 51 8.52 28.24 -2.84
N PHE A 52 8.11 28.10 -4.11
CA PHE A 52 6.87 27.42 -4.47
C PHE A 52 6.93 25.92 -4.17
N LEU A 53 8.04 25.25 -4.47
CA LEU A 53 8.22 23.83 -4.18
C LEU A 53 8.19 23.56 -2.67
N LYS A 54 8.83 24.41 -1.85
CA LYS A 54 8.78 24.31 -0.39
C LYS A 54 7.36 24.44 0.14
N LYS A 55 6.59 25.43 -0.34
CA LYS A 55 5.18 25.60 0.05
C LYS A 55 4.31 24.42 -0.43
N SER A 56 4.61 23.85 -1.58
CA SER A 56 3.91 22.68 -2.11
C SER A 56 4.17 21.44 -1.25
N ALA A 57 5.41 21.24 -0.82
CA ALA A 57 5.79 20.19 0.13
C ALA A 57 5.04 20.32 1.47
N GLU A 58 5.01 21.52 2.04
CA GLU A 58 4.26 21.80 3.28
C GLU A 58 2.75 21.50 3.13
N ASN A 59 2.16 21.89 1.99
CA ASN A 59 0.73 21.62 1.71
C ASN A 59 0.44 20.12 1.57
N LEU A 60 1.32 19.36 0.89
CA LEU A 60 1.21 17.90 0.79
C LEU A 60 1.28 17.25 2.18
N ILE A 61 2.30 17.56 2.96
CA ILE A 61 2.49 17.01 4.32
C ILE A 61 1.29 17.31 5.22
N SER A 62 0.75 18.54 5.14
CA SER A 62 -0.39 18.97 5.95
C SER A 62 -1.71 18.29 5.57
N SER A 63 -1.81 17.67 4.40
CA SER A 63 -3.03 16.97 3.96
C SER A 63 -3.37 15.77 4.86
N ARG A 64 -2.35 15.09 5.41
CA ARG A 64 -2.48 14.03 6.42
C ARG A 64 -1.27 14.02 7.37
N PRO A 65 -1.28 14.84 8.42
CA PRO A 65 -0.10 15.05 9.28
C PRO A 65 0.41 13.80 9.99
N THR A 66 -0.44 12.78 10.18
CA THR A 66 -0.07 11.51 10.84
C THR A 66 0.48 10.45 9.87
N ALA A 67 0.45 10.71 8.57
CA ALA A 67 0.93 9.76 7.57
C ALA A 67 2.47 9.88 7.41
N ILE A 68 3.21 9.04 8.10
CA ILE A 68 4.68 9.06 8.12
C ILE A 68 5.26 8.91 6.70
N ASN A 69 4.73 7.99 5.90
CA ASN A 69 5.21 7.76 4.53
C ASN A 69 4.99 8.96 3.61
N LEU A 70 3.93 9.75 3.84
CA LEU A 70 3.70 11.00 3.13
C LEU A 70 4.88 11.97 3.34
N LYS A 71 5.21 12.22 4.60
CA LYS A 71 6.32 13.11 4.95
C LYS A 71 7.64 12.56 4.42
N TRP A 72 7.90 11.26 4.60
CA TRP A 72 9.11 10.61 4.12
C TRP A 72 9.30 10.79 2.61
N ALA A 73 8.27 10.55 1.80
CA ALA A 73 8.37 10.67 0.36
C ALA A 73 8.60 12.12 -0.08
N VAL A 74 7.89 13.08 0.52
CA VAL A 74 8.09 14.51 0.24
C VAL A 74 9.49 14.97 0.64
N ASP A 75 9.98 14.59 1.83
CA ASP A 75 11.34 14.92 2.29
C ASP A 75 12.40 14.32 1.35
N ARG A 76 12.22 13.08 0.91
CA ARG A 76 13.10 12.39 -0.03
C ARG A 76 13.15 13.12 -1.37
N MET A 77 12.00 13.52 -1.91
CA MET A 77 11.91 14.33 -3.12
C MET A 77 12.63 15.68 -2.96
N MET A 78 12.36 16.41 -1.87
CA MET A 78 12.99 17.70 -1.61
C MET A 78 14.51 17.60 -1.47
N ASN A 79 15.01 16.58 -0.80
CA ASN A 79 16.44 16.33 -0.67
C ASN A 79 17.10 16.04 -2.03
N LYS A 80 16.45 15.22 -2.87
CA LYS A 80 16.95 14.89 -4.20
C LYS A 80 17.01 16.10 -5.12
N LEU A 81 16.08 17.02 -4.96
CA LEU A 81 15.95 18.23 -5.80
C LEU A 81 16.79 19.41 -5.30
N SER A 82 17.43 19.27 -4.13
CA SER A 82 18.27 20.32 -3.58
C SER A 82 19.49 20.59 -4.46
N GLY A 83 19.67 21.84 -4.89
CA GLY A 83 20.80 22.27 -5.73
C GLY A 83 20.75 21.79 -7.20
N VAL A 84 19.64 21.23 -7.63
CA VAL A 84 19.45 20.78 -9.03
C VAL A 84 19.10 22.00 -9.91
N ASN A 85 19.71 22.05 -11.10
CA ASN A 85 19.42 23.07 -12.10
C ASN A 85 17.99 22.94 -12.66
N SER A 86 17.35 24.07 -12.93
CA SER A 86 15.97 24.16 -13.44
C SER A 86 15.70 23.27 -14.65
N ASP A 87 16.67 23.14 -15.56
CA ASP A 87 16.52 22.39 -16.82
C ASP A 87 16.41 20.87 -16.61
N LYS A 88 16.95 20.35 -15.49
CA LYS A 88 16.97 18.91 -15.17
C LYS A 88 16.05 18.53 -14.04
N ILE A 89 15.46 19.49 -13.35
CA ILE A 89 14.71 19.24 -12.11
C ILE A 89 13.50 18.33 -12.34
N LEU A 90 12.79 18.48 -13.46
CA LEU A 90 11.63 17.65 -13.79
C LEU A 90 12.03 16.21 -14.09
N GLU A 91 13.08 15.99 -14.86
CA GLU A 91 13.58 14.65 -15.18
C GLU A 91 14.02 13.92 -13.90
N ILE A 92 14.79 14.60 -13.04
CA ILE A 92 15.28 14.03 -11.77
C ILE A 92 14.11 13.72 -10.84
N ALA A 93 13.12 14.62 -10.73
CA ALA A 93 11.94 14.41 -9.92
C ALA A 93 11.11 13.21 -10.39
N LEU A 94 10.91 13.09 -11.70
CA LEU A 94 10.14 11.98 -12.27
C LEU A 94 10.84 10.62 -12.05
N ASN A 95 12.16 10.60 -12.21
CA ASN A 95 12.94 9.39 -11.95
C ASN A 95 12.88 9.00 -10.46
N GLU A 96 13.04 9.96 -9.55
CA GLU A 96 12.95 9.69 -8.12
C GLU A 96 11.55 9.20 -7.70
N ALA A 97 10.47 9.76 -8.27
CA ALA A 97 9.12 9.28 -8.01
C ALA A 97 8.90 7.84 -8.51
N LYS A 98 9.49 7.49 -9.66
CA LYS A 98 9.50 6.10 -10.17
C LYS A 98 10.30 5.18 -9.26
N ASP A 99 11.49 5.60 -8.82
CA ASP A 99 12.33 4.82 -7.91
C ASP A 99 11.59 4.50 -6.60
N ILE A 100 10.84 5.48 -6.03
CA ILE A 100 9.99 5.27 -4.86
C ILE A 100 8.95 4.17 -5.12
N CYS A 101 8.30 4.18 -6.29
CA CYS A 101 7.32 3.15 -6.63
C CYS A 101 7.96 1.77 -6.85
N GLU A 102 9.08 1.70 -7.55
CA GLU A 102 9.78 0.44 -7.83
C GLU A 102 10.36 -0.18 -6.55
N GLU A 103 10.88 0.63 -5.65
CA GLU A 103 11.33 0.18 -4.33
C GLU A 103 10.18 -0.39 -3.50
N ASP A 104 9.00 0.26 -3.50
CA ASP A 104 7.82 -0.25 -2.79
C ASP A 104 7.39 -1.61 -3.33
N VAL A 105 7.30 -1.76 -4.65
CA VAL A 105 6.98 -3.05 -5.29
C VAL A 105 7.95 -4.13 -4.84
N LYS A 106 9.26 -3.83 -4.87
CA LYS A 106 10.30 -4.78 -4.48
C LYS A 106 10.26 -5.12 -2.99
N PHE A 107 9.98 -4.15 -2.13
CA PHE A 107 9.83 -4.42 -0.70
C PHE A 107 8.61 -5.29 -0.43
N CYS A 108 7.46 -5.00 -1.03
CA CYS A 108 6.25 -5.80 -0.89
C CYS A 108 6.43 -7.23 -1.42
N GLU A 109 7.10 -7.40 -2.56
CA GLU A 109 7.45 -8.73 -3.08
C GLU A 109 8.37 -9.50 -2.13
N ASN A 110 9.41 -8.86 -1.61
CA ASN A 110 10.33 -9.47 -0.65
C ASN A 110 9.65 -9.87 0.66
N ILE A 111 8.71 -9.05 1.16
CA ILE A 111 7.86 -9.40 2.30
C ILE A 111 7.09 -10.68 1.97
N GLY A 112 6.50 -10.75 0.77
CA GLY A 112 5.80 -11.91 0.28
C GLY A 112 6.64 -13.18 0.26
N LEU A 113 7.82 -13.11 -0.35
CA LEU A 113 8.75 -14.24 -0.46
C LEU A 113 9.27 -14.73 0.91
N ASN A 114 9.48 -13.82 1.86
CA ASN A 114 9.91 -14.21 3.20
C ASN A 114 8.75 -14.79 4.02
N GLY A 115 7.57 -14.18 3.95
CA GLY A 115 6.37 -14.68 4.63
C GLY A 115 5.88 -16.01 4.06
N LEU A 116 6.07 -16.25 2.76
CA LEU A 116 5.78 -17.53 2.12
C LEU A 116 6.47 -18.71 2.83
N LYS A 117 7.72 -18.54 3.25
CA LYS A 117 8.48 -19.60 3.94
C LYS A 117 7.79 -20.05 5.22
N ILE A 118 7.21 -19.09 5.95
CA ILE A 118 6.46 -19.38 7.19
C ILE A 118 5.17 -20.14 6.87
N ILE A 119 4.44 -19.70 5.83
CA ILE A 119 3.22 -20.38 5.38
C ILE A 119 3.53 -21.81 4.92
N GLU A 120 4.65 -22.01 4.21
CA GLU A 120 5.12 -23.35 3.80
C GLU A 120 5.43 -24.26 4.98
N GLU A 121 6.10 -23.74 6.01
CA GLU A 121 6.38 -24.51 7.23
C GLU A 121 5.09 -24.96 7.92
N ILE A 122 4.09 -24.06 8.02
CA ILE A 122 2.78 -24.38 8.59
C ILE A 122 2.10 -25.47 7.75
N TYR A 123 2.02 -25.27 6.43
CA TYR A 123 1.42 -26.23 5.51
C TYR A 123 2.09 -27.60 5.58
N ASN A 124 3.43 -27.64 5.62
CA ASN A 124 4.19 -28.87 5.68
C ASN A 124 3.94 -29.68 6.96
N LYS A 125 3.67 -29.00 8.06
CA LYS A 125 3.31 -29.64 9.35
C LYS A 125 1.86 -30.09 9.38
N LYS A 126 0.94 -29.24 8.92
CA LYS A 126 -0.51 -29.45 9.00
C LYS A 126 -1.03 -30.37 7.89
N LYS A 127 -0.48 -30.27 6.69
CA LYS A 127 -0.93 -30.97 5.45
C LYS A 127 -2.39 -30.68 5.09
N ASP A 128 -2.88 -29.50 5.46
CA ASP A 128 -4.23 -29.03 5.23
C ASP A 128 -4.21 -27.51 4.98
N THR A 129 -5.35 -26.93 4.63
CA THR A 129 -5.52 -25.50 4.38
C THR A 129 -4.92 -24.65 5.49
N VAL A 130 -4.07 -23.69 5.13
CA VAL A 130 -3.50 -22.73 6.07
C VAL A 130 -4.49 -21.59 6.29
N ASN A 131 -4.98 -21.44 7.50
CA ASN A 131 -5.95 -20.43 7.89
C ASN A 131 -5.25 -19.19 8.43
N ILE A 132 -5.40 -18.08 7.76
CA ILE A 132 -4.70 -16.82 8.06
C ILE A 132 -5.72 -15.77 8.48
N LEU A 133 -5.52 -15.15 9.65
CA LEU A 133 -6.30 -14.01 10.10
C LEU A 133 -5.59 -12.70 9.69
N THR A 134 -6.34 -11.77 9.13
CA THR A 134 -5.84 -10.44 8.82
C THR A 134 -6.82 -9.35 9.22
N HIS A 135 -6.31 -8.14 9.41
CA HIS A 135 -7.08 -6.97 9.82
C HIS A 135 -6.81 -5.78 8.89
N CYS A 136 -7.80 -4.93 8.68
CA CYS A 136 -7.74 -3.75 7.83
C CYS A 136 -7.48 -4.10 6.35
N ASN A 137 -6.83 -3.21 5.63
CA ASN A 137 -6.36 -3.47 4.28
C ASN A 137 -4.89 -3.09 4.14
N ALA A 138 -4.08 -4.10 3.95
CA ALA A 138 -2.65 -4.02 3.67
C ALA A 138 -2.29 -4.83 2.41
N GLY A 139 -3.18 -4.82 1.44
CA GLY A 139 -3.04 -5.43 0.13
C GLY A 139 -2.60 -4.43 -0.94
N TRP A 140 -2.76 -4.84 -2.21
CA TRP A 140 -2.31 -4.03 -3.35
C TRP A 140 -3.12 -2.73 -3.53
N LEU A 141 -4.30 -2.58 -2.93
CA LEU A 141 -5.02 -1.31 -2.85
C LEU A 141 -4.39 -0.30 -1.87
N ALA A 142 -3.44 -0.73 -1.04
CA ALA A 142 -2.74 0.12 -0.07
C ALA A 142 -1.30 0.43 -0.45
N THR A 143 -0.78 -0.20 -1.48
CA THR A 143 0.62 -0.13 -1.97
C THR A 143 0.64 0.12 -3.46
N ILE A 144 1.82 0.04 -4.08
CA ILE A 144 1.92 0.08 -5.54
C ILE A 144 1.56 -1.28 -6.13
N ASN A 145 2.04 -2.36 -5.51
CA ASN A 145 1.72 -3.74 -5.90
C ASN A 145 1.92 -4.71 -4.73
N TRP A 146 1.35 -5.93 -4.81
CA TRP A 146 1.47 -7.04 -3.87
C TRP A 146 0.79 -6.82 -2.52
N GLY A 147 0.82 -5.62 -1.97
CA GLY A 147 0.50 -5.38 -0.57
C GLY A 147 1.64 -5.78 0.37
N THR A 148 1.48 -5.48 1.64
CA THR A 148 2.41 -5.94 2.69
C THR A 148 1.90 -7.24 3.30
N ALA A 149 0.82 -7.21 4.08
CA ALA A 149 0.28 -8.40 4.75
C ALA A 149 -0.30 -9.44 3.79
N THR A 150 -0.85 -9.03 2.65
CA THR A 150 -1.43 -9.96 1.68
C THR A 150 -0.40 -10.57 0.73
N SER A 151 0.76 -9.97 0.57
CA SER A 151 1.80 -10.46 -0.34
C SER A 151 2.22 -11.92 -0.06
N PRO A 152 2.47 -12.36 1.19
CA PRO A 152 2.75 -13.77 1.48
C PRO A 152 1.60 -14.71 1.08
N ILE A 153 0.36 -14.24 1.23
CA ILE A 153 -0.85 -15.00 0.89
C ILE A 153 -0.93 -15.21 -0.62
N TYR A 154 -0.68 -14.15 -1.42
CA TYR A 154 -0.64 -14.23 -2.87
C TYR A 154 0.46 -15.17 -3.38
N HIS A 155 1.65 -15.10 -2.78
CA HIS A 155 2.75 -16.01 -3.12
C HIS A 155 2.43 -17.47 -2.77
N ALA A 156 1.81 -17.73 -1.62
CA ALA A 156 1.37 -19.07 -1.22
C ALA A 156 0.32 -19.62 -2.19
N HIS A 157 -0.69 -18.83 -2.52
CA HIS A 157 -1.73 -19.20 -3.48
C HIS A 157 -1.15 -19.51 -4.87
N LYS A 158 -0.27 -18.64 -5.39
CA LYS A 158 0.41 -18.86 -6.69
C LYS A 158 1.28 -20.13 -6.70
N LYS A 159 1.78 -20.55 -5.54
CA LYS A 159 2.54 -21.79 -5.37
C LYS A 159 1.64 -23.04 -5.22
N GLY A 160 0.33 -22.87 -5.21
CA GLY A 160 -0.64 -23.93 -5.06
C GLY A 160 -0.84 -24.42 -3.63
N ILE A 161 -0.41 -23.65 -2.63
CA ILE A 161 -0.68 -23.94 -1.23
C ILE A 161 -2.12 -23.53 -0.92
N PRO A 162 -2.98 -24.42 -0.42
CA PRO A 162 -4.33 -24.08 -0.05
C PRO A 162 -4.32 -23.13 1.14
N VAL A 163 -4.87 -21.92 0.95
CA VAL A 163 -5.02 -20.91 1.99
C VAL A 163 -6.47 -20.48 2.13
N HIS A 164 -6.88 -20.15 3.34
CA HIS A 164 -8.14 -19.48 3.65
C HIS A 164 -7.87 -18.28 4.52
N VAL A 165 -8.52 -17.14 4.23
CA VAL A 165 -8.30 -15.90 4.94
C VAL A 165 -9.53 -15.48 5.73
N TRP A 166 -9.38 -15.39 7.05
CA TRP A 166 -10.31 -14.70 7.92
C TRP A 166 -10.01 -13.21 7.86
N ALA A 167 -10.87 -12.43 7.25
CA ALA A 167 -10.70 -10.99 7.12
C ALA A 167 -11.60 -10.26 8.13
N ASP A 168 -11.02 -9.65 9.15
CA ASP A 168 -11.76 -8.77 10.04
C ASP A 168 -12.45 -7.66 9.23
N GLU A 169 -13.73 -7.38 9.49
CA GLU A 169 -14.48 -6.33 8.79
C GLU A 169 -13.83 -4.95 8.92
N THR A 170 -13.15 -4.70 10.02
CA THR A 170 -12.41 -3.47 10.36
C THR A 170 -13.30 -2.24 10.50
N ARG A 171 -14.14 -2.24 11.56
CA ARG A 171 -14.96 -1.09 11.91
C ARG A 171 -14.09 0.14 12.25
N PRO A 172 -14.58 1.38 12.02
CA PRO A 172 -15.89 1.72 11.47
C PRO A 172 -15.93 1.84 9.93
N ARG A 173 -14.77 1.85 9.23
CA ARG A 173 -14.70 2.08 7.77
C ARG A 173 -14.74 0.80 6.94
N ASN A 174 -14.71 -0.34 7.56
CA ASN A 174 -14.84 -1.66 6.95
C ASN A 174 -13.80 -1.94 5.83
N GLN A 175 -12.53 -1.55 6.04
CA GLN A 175 -11.47 -1.77 5.04
C GLN A 175 -11.21 -3.26 4.78
N GLY A 176 -11.36 -4.12 5.80
CA GLY A 176 -11.27 -5.56 5.62
C GLY A 176 -12.40 -6.11 4.77
N ALA A 177 -13.64 -5.75 5.09
CA ALA A 177 -14.81 -6.20 4.35
C ALA A 177 -14.87 -5.65 2.92
N ASN A 178 -14.56 -4.35 2.75
CA ASN A 178 -14.75 -3.67 1.46
C ASN A 178 -13.53 -3.75 0.54
N LEU A 179 -12.32 -3.86 1.08
CA LEU A 179 -11.09 -3.81 0.29
C LEU A 179 -10.33 -5.14 0.33
N THR A 180 -10.00 -5.67 1.51
CA THR A 180 -9.21 -6.92 1.61
C THR A 180 -9.96 -8.11 1.04
N SER A 181 -11.24 -8.28 1.39
CA SER A 181 -12.06 -9.35 0.81
C SER A 181 -12.23 -9.19 -0.71
N TYR A 182 -12.38 -7.95 -1.19
CA TYR A 182 -12.42 -7.67 -2.63
C TYR A 182 -11.13 -8.11 -3.33
N GLU A 183 -9.95 -7.71 -2.81
CA GLU A 183 -8.66 -8.09 -3.38
C GLU A 183 -8.47 -9.62 -3.41
N LEU A 184 -8.80 -10.31 -2.30
CA LEU A 184 -8.69 -11.76 -2.20
C LEU A 184 -9.60 -12.47 -3.20
N ASN A 185 -10.83 -11.97 -3.41
CA ASN A 185 -11.75 -12.51 -4.40
C ASN A 185 -11.23 -12.31 -5.84
N GLU A 186 -10.67 -11.14 -6.16
CA GLU A 186 -10.06 -10.87 -7.47
C GLU A 186 -8.86 -11.80 -7.77
N GLU A 187 -8.13 -12.21 -6.73
CA GLU A 187 -7.01 -13.15 -6.84
C GLU A 187 -7.45 -14.63 -6.72
N GLY A 188 -8.75 -14.92 -6.56
CA GLY A 188 -9.28 -16.27 -6.45
C GLY A 188 -8.95 -16.96 -5.12
N ILE A 189 -8.71 -16.21 -4.06
CA ILE A 189 -8.35 -16.71 -2.74
C ILE A 189 -9.58 -16.81 -1.85
N ASN A 190 -9.79 -18.00 -1.28
CA ASN A 190 -10.90 -18.23 -0.36
C ASN A 190 -10.77 -17.34 0.88
N ASN A 191 -11.84 -16.63 1.19
CA ASN A 191 -11.86 -15.76 2.36
C ASN A 191 -13.26 -15.69 2.98
N THR A 192 -13.29 -15.30 4.25
CA THR A 192 -14.52 -15.06 5.00
C THR A 192 -14.39 -13.76 5.79
N ILE A 193 -15.34 -12.87 5.61
CA ILE A 193 -15.44 -11.65 6.41
C ILE A 193 -15.99 -12.02 7.79
N ILE A 194 -15.32 -11.57 8.82
CA ILE A 194 -15.71 -11.80 10.22
C ILE A 194 -15.84 -10.46 10.97
N ALA A 195 -16.63 -10.45 12.03
CA ALA A 195 -16.68 -9.32 12.96
C ALA A 195 -15.34 -9.18 13.69
N ASP A 196 -14.91 -7.94 13.97
CA ASP A 196 -13.58 -7.66 14.54
C ASP A 196 -13.25 -8.40 15.84
N ASN A 197 -14.26 -8.77 16.63
CA ASN A 197 -14.07 -9.52 17.87
C ASN A 197 -14.11 -11.06 17.69
N THR A 198 -14.34 -11.56 16.46
CA THR A 198 -14.47 -12.99 16.19
C THR A 198 -13.11 -13.70 16.16
N GLY A 199 -12.03 -12.97 15.76
CA GLY A 199 -10.69 -13.56 15.66
C GLY A 199 -10.23 -14.28 16.92
N GLY A 200 -10.55 -13.74 18.11
CA GLY A 200 -10.20 -14.36 19.39
C GLY A 200 -10.83 -15.75 19.59
N ILE A 201 -12.11 -15.91 19.25
CA ILE A 201 -12.78 -17.23 19.39
C ILE A 201 -12.28 -18.24 18.35
N LEU A 202 -11.95 -17.80 17.13
CA LEU A 202 -11.36 -18.65 16.10
C LEU A 202 -9.97 -19.15 16.54
N MET A 203 -9.15 -18.30 17.15
CA MET A 203 -7.86 -18.70 17.73
C MET A 203 -8.02 -19.73 18.86
N GLN A 204 -8.98 -19.51 19.77
CA GLN A 204 -9.26 -20.45 20.86
C GLN A 204 -9.71 -21.83 20.36
N ARG A 205 -10.38 -21.86 19.20
CA ARG A 205 -10.83 -23.12 18.57
C ARG A 205 -9.75 -23.76 17.70
N GLY A 206 -8.58 -23.14 17.56
CA GLY A 206 -7.52 -23.66 16.68
C GLY A 206 -7.83 -23.49 15.19
N GLU A 207 -8.73 -22.56 14.82
CA GLU A 207 -9.13 -22.29 13.44
C GLU A 207 -8.28 -21.19 12.78
N VAL A 208 -7.23 -20.70 13.45
CA VAL A 208 -6.25 -19.73 12.93
C VAL A 208 -4.85 -20.30 13.13
N ASP A 209 -4.13 -20.46 12.04
CA ASP A 209 -2.75 -20.95 12.07
C ASP A 209 -1.74 -19.79 12.16
N MET A 210 -2.11 -18.62 11.65
CA MET A 210 -1.24 -17.45 11.58
C MET A 210 -2.05 -16.15 11.54
N CYS A 211 -1.52 -15.10 12.17
CA CYS A 211 -2.01 -13.72 11.99
C CYS A 211 -0.99 -12.92 11.19
N ILE A 212 -1.46 -12.20 10.15
CA ILE A 212 -0.64 -11.27 9.39
C ILE A 212 -1.37 -9.93 9.32
N VAL A 213 -0.72 -8.87 9.79
CA VAL A 213 -1.27 -7.51 9.76
C VAL A 213 -0.24 -6.54 9.17
N GLY A 214 -0.71 -5.42 8.57
CA GLY A 214 0.12 -4.38 8.00
C GLY A 214 0.46 -3.26 8.97
#